data_50f3ddcd3b2ca02de750d536892285c3
#
_entry.id   50f3ddcd3b2ca02de750d536892285c3
#
_cell.length_a   1.000
_cell.length_b   1.000
_cell.length_c   1.000
_cell.angle_alpha   90.00
_cell.angle_beta   90.00
_cell.angle_gamma   90.00
#
_symmetry.space_group_name_H-M   'P 1'
#
loop_
_entity.id
_entity.type
_entity.pdbx_description
1 polymer ?
#
loop_
_entity_poly.entity_id
_entity_poly.type
_entity_poly.pdbx_seq_one_letter_code
_entity_poly.pdbx_strand_id
1 'polypeptide(L)'
;MCVDQEELARAAGTKAKNINSFETGEASPTMRQLEKIAKKLDRTLAFFFIPPPAESDVPETADFRGYAGGPIPYLLAREMRRAEQYRETILELEGAPKYPVLTEQVTVRNAKTKAAEMRNLLDLQNNFIPPGKSESQTLNFWRSLLESHGILVFQASKIGINIFRGLSIYHEILPIILLNGADSYNGKIFTLFHELAHIVNHTSGMCSLNDNENEEYIANIFSANFLMPEELIDSELNKNSNFIKSIDQIEILAKQLKVSSLAAGVRLHTLGYISEDLLESIRARSDKQWKDKREQQKEKPGGPPHWKTSFRNLGSGYIGTIARALEDQKVDWLDASYLLNEKIPTVKHLVDEYYRTEG
;
A
#
# COMPACT_ATOMS: atom_id res chain seq x y z
N MET A 1 -4.28 13.68 17.72
CA MET A 1 -3.28 12.59 17.45
C MET A 1 -3.69 11.34 18.20
N CYS A 2 -3.63 10.16 17.56
CA CYS A 2 -4.16 8.92 18.15
C CYS A 2 -3.14 8.16 19.03
N VAL A 3 -2.39 8.85 19.86
CA VAL A 3 -1.50 8.25 20.87
C VAL A 3 -2.11 8.56 22.22
N ASP A 4 -2.38 7.53 23.01
CA ASP A 4 -2.90 7.75 24.36
C ASP A 4 -1.82 8.24 25.32
N GLN A 5 -2.24 8.86 26.41
CA GLN A 5 -1.33 9.42 27.42
C GLN A 5 -0.46 8.35 28.09
N GLU A 6 -0.92 7.10 28.20
CA GLU A 6 -0.13 6.02 28.77
C GLU A 6 1.00 5.60 27.85
N GLU A 7 0.75 5.56 26.54
CA GLU A 7 1.75 5.23 25.54
C GLU A 7 2.82 6.33 25.43
N LEU A 8 2.41 7.60 25.47
CA LEU A 8 3.34 8.74 25.57
C LEU A 8 4.16 8.72 26.86
N ALA A 9 3.53 8.43 27.98
CA ALA A 9 4.21 8.34 29.27
C ALA A 9 5.30 7.26 29.25
N ARG A 10 4.99 6.09 28.72
CA ARG A 10 5.98 5.01 28.54
C ARG A 10 7.15 5.45 27.65
N ALA A 11 6.85 6.11 26.54
CA ALA A 11 7.90 6.62 25.64
C ALA A 11 8.77 7.68 26.30
N ALA A 12 8.17 8.64 27.02
CA ALA A 12 8.87 9.71 27.71
C ALA A 12 9.61 9.26 28.98
N GLY A 13 9.30 8.05 29.49
CA GLY A 13 9.82 7.57 30.77
C GLY A 13 9.21 8.30 31.98
N THR A 14 7.91 8.56 31.93
CA THR A 14 7.15 9.28 32.98
C THR A 14 5.81 8.59 33.26
N LYS A 15 4.92 9.20 34.03
CA LYS A 15 3.57 8.71 34.32
C LYS A 15 2.53 9.43 33.46
N ALA A 16 1.41 8.79 33.13
CA ALA A 16 0.30 9.38 32.37
C ALA A 16 -0.19 10.71 32.98
N LYS A 17 -0.27 10.80 34.33
CA LYS A 17 -0.61 12.05 35.02
C LYS A 17 0.31 13.22 34.63
N ASN A 18 1.60 12.98 34.45
CA ASN A 18 2.53 14.04 34.06
C ASN A 18 2.32 14.45 32.58
N ILE A 19 1.99 13.50 31.70
CA ILE A 19 1.60 13.84 30.32
C ILE A 19 0.37 14.73 30.32
N ASN A 20 -0.64 14.40 31.10
CA ASN A 20 -1.83 15.25 31.24
C ASN A 20 -1.45 16.66 31.72
N SER A 21 -0.60 16.80 32.74
CA SER A 21 -0.14 18.12 33.22
C SER A 21 0.68 18.88 32.16
N PHE A 22 1.40 18.18 31.25
CA PHE A 22 2.08 18.83 30.12
C PHE A 22 1.08 19.33 29.08
N GLU A 23 0.01 18.56 28.78
CA GLU A 23 -1.02 18.92 27.83
C GLU A 23 -1.91 20.07 28.34
N THR A 24 -2.15 20.13 29.65
CA THR A 24 -2.93 21.24 30.28
C THR A 24 -2.09 22.47 30.55
N GLY A 25 -0.76 22.40 30.38
CA GLY A 25 0.14 23.52 30.69
C GLY A 25 0.45 23.71 32.18
N GLU A 26 -0.02 22.82 33.06
CA GLU A 26 0.28 22.84 34.50
C GLU A 26 1.74 22.55 34.81
N ALA A 27 2.43 21.80 33.91
CA ALA A 27 3.85 21.51 34.01
C ALA A 27 4.49 21.47 32.62
N SER A 28 5.82 21.60 32.57
CA SER A 28 6.57 21.48 31.33
C SER A 28 7.41 20.20 31.32
N PRO A 29 7.52 19.47 30.20
CA PRO A 29 8.43 18.35 30.08
C PRO A 29 9.89 18.84 30.12
N THR A 30 10.81 18.01 30.64
CA THR A 30 12.23 18.25 30.44
C THR A 30 12.57 18.11 28.95
N MET A 31 13.66 18.73 28.48
CA MET A 31 14.11 18.62 27.08
C MET A 31 14.24 17.16 26.64
N ARG A 32 14.82 16.30 27.48
CA ARG A 32 14.97 14.86 27.19
C ARG A 32 13.62 14.13 27.09
N GLN A 33 12.62 14.54 27.85
CA GLN A 33 11.24 14.01 27.73
C GLN A 33 10.60 14.52 26.45
N LEU A 34 10.76 15.80 26.15
CA LEU A 34 10.21 16.40 24.93
C LEU A 34 10.81 15.77 23.66
N GLU A 35 12.13 15.51 23.63
CA GLU A 35 12.79 14.78 22.56
C GLU A 35 12.16 13.39 22.33
N LYS A 36 11.89 12.65 23.40
CA LYS A 36 11.27 11.33 23.31
C LYS A 36 9.81 11.39 22.88
N ILE A 37 9.07 12.39 23.37
CA ILE A 37 7.70 12.67 22.93
C ILE A 37 7.68 13.03 21.45
N ALA A 38 8.54 13.97 21.04
CA ALA A 38 8.68 14.38 19.65
C ALA A 38 8.97 13.18 18.72
N LYS A 39 9.94 12.35 19.09
CA LYS A 39 10.28 11.13 18.36
C LYS A 39 9.09 10.14 18.31
N LYS A 40 8.34 9.99 19.41
CA LYS A 40 7.17 9.11 19.45
C LYS A 40 6.05 9.61 18.54
N LEU A 41 5.88 10.94 18.48
CA LEU A 41 4.85 11.60 17.67
C LEU A 41 5.31 11.87 16.23
N ASP A 42 6.53 11.46 15.86
CA ASP A 42 7.12 11.71 14.54
C ASP A 42 7.11 13.22 14.19
N ARG A 43 7.54 14.03 15.14
CA ARG A 43 7.62 15.50 15.03
C ARG A 43 9.03 15.99 15.35
N THR A 44 9.39 17.12 14.77
CA THR A 44 10.60 17.83 15.17
C THR A 44 10.41 18.49 16.53
N LEU A 45 11.49 18.77 17.25
CA LEU A 45 11.42 19.55 18.49
C LEU A 45 10.79 20.94 18.24
N ALA A 46 11.13 21.56 17.10
CA ALA A 46 10.61 22.87 16.71
C ALA A 46 9.05 22.91 16.67
N PHE A 47 8.42 21.80 16.29
CA PHE A 47 6.96 21.68 16.26
C PHE A 47 6.28 22.06 17.59
N PHE A 48 6.95 21.81 18.72
CA PHE A 48 6.39 22.09 20.06
C PHE A 48 6.58 23.54 20.52
N PHE A 49 7.27 24.35 19.74
CA PHE A 49 7.55 25.76 20.02
C PHE A 49 6.86 26.72 19.07
N ILE A 50 6.12 26.19 18.09
CA ILE A 50 5.29 26.99 17.17
C ILE A 50 3.83 26.96 17.61
N PRO A 51 3.00 27.95 17.25
CA PRO A 51 1.57 27.91 17.48
C PRO A 51 0.96 26.62 16.91
N PRO A 52 -0.11 26.07 17.55
CA PRO A 52 -0.77 24.89 17.01
C PRO A 52 -1.31 25.18 15.59
N PRO A 53 -1.25 24.19 14.67
CA PRO A 53 -1.81 24.35 13.33
C PRO A 53 -3.31 24.63 13.43
N ALA A 54 -3.81 25.47 12.54
CA ALA A 54 -5.24 25.86 12.51
C ALA A 54 -6.17 24.69 12.13
N GLU A 55 -5.62 23.67 11.47
CA GLU A 55 -6.36 22.52 10.95
C GLU A 55 -5.75 21.19 11.43
N SER A 56 -6.54 20.12 11.36
CA SER A 56 -6.09 18.78 11.70
C SER A 56 -5.01 18.30 10.71
N ASP A 57 -3.89 17.82 11.25
CA ASP A 57 -2.81 17.19 10.48
C ASP A 57 -3.18 15.81 9.85
N VAL A 58 -4.37 15.34 10.07
CA VAL A 58 -4.89 14.13 9.40
C VAL A 58 -5.48 14.58 8.08
N PRO A 59 -5.09 13.97 6.95
CA PRO A 59 -5.63 14.32 5.65
C PRO A 59 -7.17 14.37 5.69
N GLU A 60 -7.78 15.52 5.40
CA GLU A 60 -9.25 15.67 5.37
C GLU A 60 -9.90 14.84 4.28
N THR A 61 -9.14 14.51 3.24
CA THR A 61 -9.55 13.69 2.10
C THR A 61 -9.87 12.24 2.46
N ALA A 62 -9.39 11.77 3.61
CA ALA A 62 -9.69 10.44 4.07
C ALA A 62 -10.97 10.44 4.90
N ASP A 63 -12.10 10.11 4.31
CA ASP A 63 -13.33 9.87 5.07
C ASP A 63 -13.22 8.57 5.88
N PHE A 64 -12.44 8.65 6.97
CA PHE A 64 -12.26 7.54 7.92
C PHE A 64 -13.41 7.41 8.92
N ARG A 65 -14.55 8.07 8.66
CA ARG A 65 -15.73 7.99 9.54
C ARG A 65 -16.34 6.60 9.59
N GLY A 66 -16.00 5.74 8.60
CA GLY A 66 -16.42 4.36 8.52
C GLY A 66 -15.51 3.34 9.21
N TYR A 67 -14.37 3.73 9.83
CA TYR A 67 -13.54 2.78 10.55
C TYR A 67 -14.26 2.21 11.77
N ALA A 68 -14.82 1.01 11.61
CA ALA A 68 -15.60 0.32 12.65
C ALA A 68 -14.77 -0.04 13.91
N GLY A 69 -13.46 0.15 13.87
CA GLY A 69 -12.52 -0.11 14.96
C GLY A 69 -12.25 1.07 15.90
N GLY A 70 -12.90 2.22 15.71
CA GLY A 70 -12.63 3.42 16.51
C GLY A 70 -11.59 4.37 15.87
N PRO A 71 -10.84 5.16 16.65
CA PRO A 71 -9.88 6.12 16.11
C PRO A 71 -8.75 5.43 15.35
N ILE A 72 -8.29 6.04 14.24
CA ILE A 72 -7.19 5.54 13.43
C ILE A 72 -5.96 5.28 14.31
N PRO A 73 -5.37 4.07 14.25
CA PRO A 73 -4.17 3.79 15.01
C PRO A 73 -3.02 4.74 14.66
N TYR A 74 -2.32 5.22 15.66
CA TYR A 74 -1.23 6.19 15.50
C TYR A 74 -0.23 5.82 14.39
N LEU A 75 0.21 4.55 14.34
CA LEU A 75 1.18 4.12 13.33
C LEU A 75 0.63 4.29 11.91
N LEU A 76 -0.65 4.03 11.71
CA LEU A 76 -1.30 4.19 10.41
C LEU A 76 -1.43 5.69 10.05
N ALA A 77 -1.92 6.51 10.98
CA ALA A 77 -2.01 7.96 10.79
C ALA A 77 -0.64 8.59 10.49
N ARG A 78 0.44 8.08 11.10
CA ARG A 78 1.81 8.50 10.79
C ARG A 78 2.22 8.16 9.37
N GLU A 79 2.01 6.92 8.92
CA GLU A 79 2.39 6.49 7.57
C GLU A 79 1.57 7.22 6.50
N MET A 80 0.30 7.56 6.78
CA MET A 80 -0.52 8.40 5.90
C MET A 80 0.08 9.80 5.74
N ARG A 81 0.41 10.48 6.87
CA ARG A 81 1.05 11.80 6.81
C ARG A 81 2.37 11.78 6.05
N ARG A 82 3.18 10.72 6.23
CA ARG A 82 4.42 10.56 5.48
C ARG A 82 4.17 10.40 3.98
N ALA A 83 3.16 9.61 3.62
CA ALA A 83 2.79 9.45 2.22
C ALA A 83 2.36 10.77 1.58
N GLU A 84 1.61 11.62 2.32
CA GLU A 84 1.28 12.98 1.88
C GLU A 84 2.53 13.86 1.72
N GLN A 85 3.44 13.83 2.68
CA GLN A 85 4.71 14.56 2.59
C GLN A 85 5.54 14.12 1.37
N TYR A 86 5.58 12.81 1.08
CA TYR A 86 6.27 12.30 -0.12
C TYR A 86 5.61 12.79 -1.41
N ARG A 87 4.27 12.83 -1.45
CA ARG A 87 3.52 13.41 -2.55
C ARG A 87 3.86 14.89 -2.76
N GLU A 88 3.83 15.70 -1.71
CA GLU A 88 4.21 17.12 -1.76
C GLU A 88 5.65 17.29 -2.28
N THR A 89 6.59 16.50 -1.79
CA THR A 89 7.98 16.51 -2.25
C THR A 89 8.10 16.23 -3.75
N ILE A 90 7.33 15.26 -4.28
CA ILE A 90 7.34 14.97 -5.73
C ILE A 90 6.80 16.18 -6.52
N LEU A 91 5.71 16.78 -6.06
CA LEU A 91 5.13 17.97 -6.70
C LEU A 91 6.09 19.15 -6.72
N GLU A 92 6.86 19.34 -5.64
CA GLU A 92 7.86 20.43 -5.55
C GLU A 92 9.05 20.18 -6.47
N LEU A 93 9.55 18.93 -6.54
CA LEU A 93 10.78 18.60 -7.28
C LEU A 93 10.56 18.35 -8.78
N GLU A 94 9.45 17.73 -9.15
CA GLU A 94 9.16 17.28 -10.53
C GLU A 94 7.92 17.93 -11.16
N GLY A 95 7.06 18.55 -10.35
CA GLY A 95 5.80 19.12 -10.81
C GLY A 95 4.68 18.09 -10.91
N ALA A 96 3.57 18.50 -11.52
CA ALA A 96 2.37 17.67 -11.66
C ALA A 96 2.46 16.79 -12.92
N PRO A 97 2.59 15.44 -12.78
CA PRO A 97 2.57 14.54 -13.92
C PRO A 97 1.16 14.41 -14.48
N LYS A 98 1.07 14.03 -15.75
CA LYS A 98 -0.19 13.57 -16.36
C LYS A 98 -0.35 12.08 -16.07
N TYR A 99 -1.51 11.66 -15.61
CA TYR A 99 -1.86 10.26 -15.44
C TYR A 99 -3.22 9.95 -16.07
N PRO A 100 -3.50 8.68 -16.41
CA PRO A 100 -4.75 8.30 -17.01
C PRO A 100 -5.91 8.50 -16.02
N VAL A 101 -7.01 9.11 -16.50
CA VAL A 101 -8.23 9.29 -15.72
C VAL A 101 -9.36 8.58 -16.45
N LEU A 102 -10.09 7.72 -15.76
CA LEU A 102 -11.37 7.22 -16.26
C LEU A 102 -12.41 8.32 -16.13
N THR A 103 -13.17 8.55 -17.21
CA THR A 103 -14.18 9.61 -17.27
C THR A 103 -15.47 9.25 -16.53
N GLU A 104 -15.69 7.97 -16.25
CA GLU A 104 -16.88 7.45 -15.60
C GLU A 104 -16.50 6.57 -14.43
N GLN A 105 -17.31 6.64 -13.39
CA GLN A 105 -17.14 5.79 -12.20
C GLN A 105 -17.33 4.31 -12.53
N VAL A 106 -16.59 3.46 -11.80
CA VAL A 106 -16.75 2.01 -11.85
C VAL A 106 -18.01 1.63 -11.06
N THR A 107 -18.83 0.81 -11.67
CA THR A 107 -20.05 0.23 -11.07
C THR A 107 -20.05 -1.28 -11.30
N VAL A 108 -20.94 -2.01 -10.62
CA VAL A 108 -21.09 -3.46 -10.83
C VAL A 108 -21.34 -3.78 -12.32
N ARG A 109 -22.10 -2.94 -13.04
CA ARG A 109 -22.48 -3.18 -14.45
C ARG A 109 -21.34 -2.96 -15.44
N ASN A 110 -20.46 -2.01 -15.17
CA ASN A 110 -19.40 -1.62 -16.12
C ASN A 110 -17.99 -2.02 -15.68
N ALA A 111 -17.82 -2.66 -14.52
CA ALA A 111 -16.50 -2.97 -13.95
C ALA A 111 -15.58 -3.77 -14.92
N LYS A 112 -16.14 -4.71 -15.70
CA LYS A 112 -15.39 -5.45 -16.73
C LYS A 112 -14.87 -4.49 -17.81
N THR A 113 -15.72 -3.62 -18.34
CA THR A 113 -15.35 -2.64 -19.38
C THR A 113 -14.36 -1.63 -18.85
N LYS A 114 -14.58 -1.11 -17.64
CA LYS A 114 -13.68 -0.12 -17.01
C LYS A 114 -12.31 -0.72 -16.65
N ALA A 115 -12.25 -1.98 -16.26
CA ALA A 115 -10.99 -2.68 -16.07
C ALA A 115 -10.21 -2.82 -17.40
N ALA A 116 -10.89 -3.13 -18.51
CA ALA A 116 -10.27 -3.18 -19.85
C ALA A 116 -9.81 -1.79 -20.31
N GLU A 117 -10.60 -0.74 -20.09
CA GLU A 117 -10.21 0.65 -20.37
C GLU A 117 -8.98 1.05 -19.58
N MET A 118 -8.92 0.73 -18.27
CA MET A 118 -7.76 1.00 -17.44
C MET A 118 -6.52 0.25 -17.93
N ARG A 119 -6.65 -1.02 -18.35
CA ARG A 119 -5.54 -1.75 -18.95
C ARG A 119 -5.00 -1.03 -20.19
N ASN A 120 -5.88 -0.57 -21.07
CA ASN A 120 -5.50 0.19 -22.27
C ASN A 120 -4.82 1.52 -21.92
N LEU A 121 -5.30 2.25 -20.90
CA LEU A 121 -4.69 3.49 -20.42
C LEU A 121 -3.29 3.26 -19.83
N LEU A 122 -3.03 2.07 -19.31
CA LEU A 122 -1.73 1.63 -18.81
C LEU A 122 -0.89 0.90 -19.89
N ASP A 123 -1.25 1.04 -21.17
CA ASP A 123 -0.57 0.39 -22.31
C ASP A 123 -0.47 -1.14 -22.22
N LEU A 124 -1.45 -1.79 -21.58
CA LEU A 124 -1.51 -3.24 -21.41
C LEU A 124 -2.47 -3.89 -22.39
N GLN A 125 -2.02 -4.90 -23.10
CA GLN A 125 -2.89 -5.74 -23.93
C GLN A 125 -3.79 -6.64 -23.06
N ASN A 126 -4.94 -7.10 -23.61
CA ASN A 126 -5.86 -7.98 -22.88
C ASN A 126 -5.23 -9.31 -22.44
N ASN A 127 -4.28 -9.84 -23.21
CA ASN A 127 -3.57 -11.08 -22.91
C ASN A 127 -2.25 -10.87 -22.15
N PHE A 128 -1.97 -9.63 -21.70
CA PHE A 128 -0.74 -9.33 -20.98
C PHE A 128 -0.69 -10.04 -19.62
N ILE A 129 0.43 -10.72 -19.37
CA ILE A 129 0.80 -11.30 -18.07
C ILE A 129 2.03 -10.54 -17.55
N PRO A 130 2.02 -10.08 -16.28
CA PRO A 130 3.13 -9.32 -15.74
C PRO A 130 4.42 -10.14 -15.71
N PRO A 131 5.57 -9.54 -15.98
CA PRO A 131 6.85 -10.20 -15.86
C PRO A 131 7.21 -10.53 -14.40
N GLY A 132 8.27 -11.28 -14.20
CA GLY A 132 8.83 -11.60 -12.90
C GLY A 132 8.90 -13.11 -12.64
N LYS A 133 10.01 -13.51 -12.03
CA LYS A 133 10.27 -14.91 -11.60
C LYS A 133 9.76 -15.15 -10.18
N SER A 134 9.41 -14.10 -9.44
CA SER A 134 8.90 -14.17 -8.07
C SER A 134 7.72 -13.21 -7.87
N GLU A 135 6.88 -13.50 -6.88
CA GLU A 135 5.75 -12.65 -6.50
C GLU A 135 6.19 -11.20 -6.15
N SER A 136 7.38 -11.03 -5.55
CA SER A 136 7.92 -9.71 -5.24
C SER A 136 8.29 -8.92 -6.50
N GLN A 137 8.85 -9.56 -7.52
CA GLN A 137 9.15 -8.91 -8.80
C GLN A 137 7.85 -8.52 -9.53
N THR A 138 6.83 -9.36 -9.48
CA THR A 138 5.52 -9.05 -10.05
C THR A 138 4.87 -7.85 -9.35
N LEU A 139 4.93 -7.77 -8.01
CA LEU A 139 4.44 -6.60 -7.28
C LEU A 139 5.22 -5.33 -7.66
N ASN A 140 6.55 -5.42 -7.75
CA ASN A 140 7.38 -4.28 -8.14
C ASN A 140 7.04 -3.78 -9.55
N PHE A 141 6.84 -4.71 -10.51
CA PHE A 141 6.39 -4.34 -11.84
C PHE A 141 5.08 -3.54 -11.83
N TRP A 142 4.04 -4.05 -11.14
CA TRP A 142 2.75 -3.37 -11.04
C TRP A 142 2.86 -2.01 -10.36
N ARG A 143 3.70 -1.95 -9.35
CA ARG A 143 3.97 -0.72 -8.63
C ARG A 143 4.64 0.32 -9.52
N SER A 144 5.75 -0.03 -10.19
CA SER A 144 6.45 0.86 -11.12
C SER A 144 5.56 1.31 -12.27
N LEU A 145 4.70 0.43 -12.78
CA LEU A 145 3.73 0.78 -13.82
C LEU A 145 2.74 1.86 -13.34
N LEU A 146 2.18 1.72 -12.15
CA LEU A 146 1.27 2.73 -11.59
C LEU A 146 2.00 4.04 -11.27
N GLU A 147 3.20 3.95 -10.69
CA GLU A 147 4.04 5.12 -10.37
C GLU A 147 4.42 5.89 -11.65
N SER A 148 4.73 5.21 -12.76
CA SER A 148 5.00 5.87 -14.05
C SER A 148 3.78 6.56 -14.67
N HIS A 149 2.58 6.22 -14.19
CA HIS A 149 1.32 6.86 -14.58
C HIS A 149 0.78 7.82 -13.51
N GLY A 150 1.64 8.24 -12.57
CA GLY A 150 1.30 9.26 -11.58
C GLY A 150 0.43 8.78 -10.41
N ILE A 151 0.40 7.49 -10.13
CA ILE A 151 -0.29 6.92 -8.95
C ILE A 151 0.77 6.45 -7.96
N LEU A 152 0.90 7.12 -6.84
CA LEU A 152 1.94 6.84 -5.85
C LEU A 152 1.60 5.56 -5.06
N VAL A 153 2.58 4.69 -4.88
CA VAL A 153 2.38 3.43 -4.15
C VAL A 153 3.43 3.27 -3.05
N PHE A 154 3.01 3.34 -1.80
CA PHE A 154 3.87 3.15 -0.64
C PHE A 154 3.49 1.89 0.13
N GLN A 155 4.37 1.45 1.03
CA GLN A 155 4.07 0.35 1.95
C GLN A 155 4.31 0.78 3.40
N ALA A 156 3.38 0.43 4.28
CA ALA A 156 3.51 0.62 5.71
C ALA A 156 3.99 -0.67 6.39
N SER A 157 5.00 -0.54 7.24
CA SER A 157 5.53 -1.67 8.02
C SER A 157 5.13 -1.56 9.49
N LYS A 158 5.17 -2.69 10.21
CA LYS A 158 4.88 -2.78 11.65
C LYS A 158 3.43 -2.50 12.05
N ILE A 159 2.51 -2.59 11.12
CA ILE A 159 1.07 -2.49 11.37
C ILE A 159 0.45 -3.86 11.10
N GLY A 160 -0.43 -4.30 12.00
CA GLY A 160 -1.09 -5.59 11.85
C GLY A 160 -2.02 -5.63 10.63
N ILE A 161 -2.06 -6.76 9.93
CA ILE A 161 -2.92 -6.94 8.74
C ILE A 161 -4.43 -6.89 9.08
N ASN A 162 -4.77 -7.12 10.34
CA ASN A 162 -6.12 -6.99 10.86
C ASN A 162 -6.56 -5.52 11.04
N ILE A 163 -5.62 -4.57 10.97
CA ILE A 163 -5.90 -3.14 11.07
C ILE A 163 -6.26 -2.58 9.70
N PHE A 164 -5.46 -2.87 8.70
CA PHE A 164 -5.73 -2.53 7.30
C PHE A 164 -4.95 -3.46 6.37
N ARG A 165 -5.42 -3.64 5.14
CA ARG A 165 -4.70 -4.32 4.05
C ARG A 165 -4.14 -3.33 3.05
N GLY A 166 -4.93 -2.36 2.69
CA GLY A 166 -4.60 -1.21 1.88
C GLY A 166 -5.47 -0.02 2.27
N LEU A 167 -5.09 1.13 1.78
CA LEU A 167 -5.91 2.34 1.78
C LEU A 167 -5.55 3.20 0.57
N SER A 168 -6.52 3.95 0.10
CA SER A 168 -6.34 4.95 -0.93
C SER A 168 -6.61 6.35 -0.40
N ILE A 169 -5.80 7.32 -0.83
CA ILE A 169 -6.02 8.73 -0.61
C ILE A 169 -6.19 9.36 -1.99
N TYR A 170 -7.42 9.77 -2.28
CA TYR A 170 -7.72 10.41 -3.55
C TYR A 170 -7.16 11.83 -3.58
N HIS A 171 -6.46 12.11 -4.65
CA HIS A 171 -6.10 13.45 -5.10
C HIS A 171 -6.32 13.52 -6.61
N GLU A 172 -6.69 14.67 -7.11
CA GLU A 172 -6.81 14.89 -8.56
C GLU A 172 -5.46 14.70 -9.26
N ILE A 173 -4.37 15.00 -8.56
CA ILE A 173 -2.98 14.85 -9.04
C ILE A 173 -2.20 14.03 -8.03
N LEU A 174 -1.53 12.98 -8.47
CA LEU A 174 -0.74 12.07 -7.64
C LEU A 174 -1.53 11.43 -6.49
N PRO A 175 -2.63 10.71 -6.77
CA PRO A 175 -3.31 9.94 -5.74
C PRO A 175 -2.36 8.90 -5.14
N ILE A 176 -2.66 8.49 -3.90
CA ILE A 176 -1.79 7.62 -3.11
C ILE A 176 -2.48 6.29 -2.82
N ILE A 177 -1.75 5.19 -2.99
CA ILE A 177 -2.09 3.88 -2.46
C ILE A 177 -1.06 3.49 -1.39
N LEU A 178 -1.53 3.14 -0.21
CA LEU A 178 -0.70 2.65 0.87
C LEU A 178 -1.03 1.18 1.14
N LEU A 179 -0.06 0.27 0.93
CA LEU A 179 -0.22 -1.17 1.13
C LEU A 179 0.34 -1.61 2.48
N ASN A 180 -0.26 -2.61 3.11
CA ASN A 180 0.29 -3.20 4.31
C ASN A 180 1.49 -4.10 3.96
N GLY A 181 2.67 -3.74 4.48
CA GLY A 181 3.91 -4.49 4.24
C GLY A 181 3.91 -5.91 4.83
N ALA A 182 3.00 -6.21 5.79
CA ALA A 182 2.88 -7.53 6.41
C ALA A 182 2.03 -8.52 5.58
N ASP A 183 1.29 -8.06 4.56
CA ASP A 183 0.53 -8.93 3.68
C ASP A 183 1.44 -9.70 2.71
N SER A 184 0.93 -10.83 2.19
CA SER A 184 1.59 -11.60 1.13
C SER A 184 1.75 -10.74 -0.14
N TYR A 185 2.72 -11.07 -0.99
CA TYR A 185 2.91 -10.31 -2.23
C TYR A 185 1.68 -10.39 -3.14
N ASN A 186 1.07 -11.57 -3.28
CA ASN A 186 -0.15 -11.74 -4.07
C ASN A 186 -1.37 -11.03 -3.44
N GLY A 187 -1.44 -10.99 -2.09
CA GLY A 187 -2.43 -10.20 -1.37
C GLY A 187 -2.28 -8.71 -1.68
N LYS A 188 -1.05 -8.18 -1.61
CA LYS A 188 -0.73 -6.80 -1.97
C LYS A 188 -1.02 -6.47 -3.43
N ILE A 189 -0.79 -7.40 -4.37
CA ILE A 189 -1.13 -7.20 -5.78
C ILE A 189 -2.64 -7.02 -5.95
N PHE A 190 -3.44 -7.88 -5.32
CA PHE A 190 -4.89 -7.75 -5.39
C PHE A 190 -5.36 -6.43 -4.74
N THR A 191 -4.86 -6.13 -3.54
CA THR A 191 -5.18 -4.91 -2.81
C THR A 191 -4.78 -3.66 -3.61
N LEU A 192 -3.65 -3.67 -4.33
CA LEU A 192 -3.18 -2.55 -5.16
C LEU A 192 -4.25 -2.13 -6.19
N PHE A 193 -4.86 -3.08 -6.89
CA PHE A 193 -5.89 -2.80 -7.89
C PHE A 193 -7.27 -2.56 -7.26
N HIS A 194 -7.50 -3.09 -6.07
CA HIS A 194 -8.67 -2.78 -5.27
C HIS A 194 -8.65 -1.30 -4.85
N GLU A 195 -7.53 -0.80 -4.33
CA GLU A 195 -7.35 0.62 -4.01
C GLU A 195 -7.38 1.52 -5.25
N LEU A 196 -6.89 1.01 -6.40
CA LEU A 196 -7.01 1.72 -7.66
C LEU A 196 -8.47 1.96 -8.05
N ALA A 197 -9.38 1.00 -7.81
CA ALA A 197 -10.81 1.17 -8.07
C ALA A 197 -11.42 2.29 -7.21
N HIS A 198 -11.01 2.39 -5.94
CA HIS A 198 -11.44 3.50 -5.08
C HIS A 198 -10.93 4.85 -5.59
N ILE A 199 -9.68 4.94 -6.06
CA ILE A 199 -9.14 6.16 -6.67
C ILE A 199 -9.94 6.54 -7.92
N VAL A 200 -10.25 5.58 -8.80
CA VAL A 200 -11.05 5.81 -10.01
C VAL A 200 -12.44 6.31 -9.66
N ASN A 201 -13.02 5.84 -8.56
CA ASN A 201 -14.33 6.30 -8.08
C ASN A 201 -14.26 7.60 -7.27
N HIS A 202 -13.08 8.21 -7.16
CA HIS A 202 -12.85 9.41 -6.34
C HIS A 202 -13.22 9.20 -4.87
N THR A 203 -13.09 7.97 -4.38
CA THR A 203 -13.30 7.62 -2.99
C THR A 203 -11.96 7.49 -2.28
N SER A 204 -11.90 8.00 -1.06
CA SER A 204 -10.77 7.80 -0.16
C SER A 204 -11.27 6.97 1.00
N GLY A 205 -10.51 5.96 1.36
CA GLY A 205 -10.94 5.11 2.45
C GLY A 205 -9.91 4.07 2.82
N MET A 206 -10.19 3.39 3.89
CA MET A 206 -9.42 2.25 4.35
C MET A 206 -10.25 1.00 4.09
N CYS A 207 -9.72 0.09 3.29
CA CYS A 207 -10.29 -1.24 3.15
C CYS A 207 -10.28 -1.94 4.51
N SER A 208 -11.36 -1.80 5.24
CA SER A 208 -11.66 -2.58 6.43
C SER A 208 -12.83 -3.51 6.13
N LEU A 209 -12.91 -4.60 6.88
CA LEU A 209 -13.91 -5.66 6.70
C LEU A 209 -15.39 -5.21 6.88
N ASN A 210 -15.65 -3.91 7.10
CA ASN A 210 -16.97 -3.36 7.49
C ASN A 210 -17.43 -2.15 6.68
N ASP A 211 -16.74 -1.78 5.58
CA ASP A 211 -17.12 -0.62 4.78
C ASP A 211 -18.23 -0.98 3.77
N ASN A 212 -18.84 0.05 3.20
CA ASN A 212 -19.99 0.02 2.30
C ASN A 212 -19.95 -1.20 1.36
N GLU A 213 -20.68 -2.28 1.70
CA GLU A 213 -20.59 -3.60 1.03
C GLU A 213 -20.64 -3.50 -0.50
N ASN A 214 -21.31 -2.46 -1.03
CA ASN A 214 -21.41 -2.24 -2.46
C ASN A 214 -20.10 -1.69 -3.08
N GLU A 215 -19.41 -0.76 -2.44
CA GLU A 215 -18.15 -0.17 -2.95
C GLU A 215 -17.02 -1.20 -2.91
N GLU A 216 -16.91 -1.95 -1.82
CA GLU A 216 -15.97 -3.05 -1.68
C GLU A 216 -16.20 -4.14 -2.73
N TYR A 217 -17.47 -4.47 -2.98
CA TYR A 217 -17.84 -5.44 -4.02
C TYR A 217 -17.45 -4.95 -5.42
N ILE A 218 -17.69 -3.66 -5.73
CA ILE A 218 -17.30 -3.04 -7.01
C ILE A 218 -15.77 -3.10 -7.18
N ALA A 219 -15.00 -2.72 -6.15
CA ALA A 219 -13.55 -2.73 -6.19
C ALA A 219 -13.00 -4.16 -6.38
N ASN A 220 -13.61 -5.16 -5.73
CA ASN A 220 -13.26 -6.56 -5.91
C ASN A 220 -13.52 -7.05 -7.35
N ILE A 221 -14.68 -6.70 -7.94
CA ILE A 221 -15.00 -7.07 -9.33
C ILE A 221 -14.03 -6.39 -10.29
N PHE A 222 -13.75 -5.11 -10.12
CA PHE A 222 -12.81 -4.38 -10.95
C PHE A 222 -11.42 -5.02 -10.91
N SER A 223 -10.89 -5.27 -9.71
CA SER A 223 -9.57 -5.89 -9.51
C SER A 223 -9.46 -7.28 -10.15
N ALA A 224 -10.50 -8.10 -9.99
CA ALA A 224 -10.56 -9.43 -10.58
C ALA A 224 -10.57 -9.36 -12.12
N ASN A 225 -11.33 -8.43 -12.72
CA ASN A 225 -11.34 -8.22 -14.17
C ASN A 225 -10.05 -7.61 -14.70
N PHE A 226 -9.41 -6.71 -13.93
CA PHE A 226 -8.14 -6.11 -14.31
C PHE A 226 -7.00 -7.14 -14.31
N LEU A 227 -6.86 -7.91 -13.23
CA LEU A 227 -5.78 -8.90 -13.07
C LEU A 227 -5.99 -10.13 -13.93
N MET A 228 -7.24 -10.56 -14.09
CA MET A 228 -7.65 -11.79 -14.76
C MET A 228 -8.80 -11.52 -15.73
N PRO A 229 -8.55 -10.80 -16.86
CA PRO A 229 -9.56 -10.68 -17.91
C PRO A 229 -10.03 -12.05 -18.37
N GLU A 230 -11.31 -12.15 -18.74
CA GLU A 230 -11.90 -13.42 -19.18
C GLU A 230 -11.18 -13.98 -20.40
N GLU A 231 -10.86 -13.11 -21.36
CA GLU A 231 -10.12 -13.48 -22.58
C GLU A 231 -8.74 -14.07 -22.30
N LEU A 232 -8.06 -13.57 -21.24
CA LEU A 232 -6.79 -14.11 -20.79
C LEU A 232 -6.95 -15.52 -20.19
N ILE A 233 -7.99 -15.70 -19.33
CA ILE A 233 -8.31 -17.01 -18.75
C ILE A 233 -8.63 -18.00 -19.85
N ASP A 234 -9.51 -17.65 -20.78
CA ASP A 234 -9.88 -18.51 -21.93
C ASP A 234 -8.67 -18.91 -22.75
N SER A 235 -7.77 -17.97 -23.03
CA SER A 235 -6.56 -18.26 -23.77
C SER A 235 -5.65 -19.25 -23.05
N GLU A 236 -5.50 -19.14 -21.75
CA GLU A 236 -4.68 -20.08 -20.96
C GLU A 236 -5.33 -21.45 -20.78
N LEU A 237 -6.66 -21.52 -20.63
CA LEU A 237 -7.41 -22.78 -20.57
C LEU A 237 -7.37 -23.51 -21.90
N ASN A 238 -7.54 -22.81 -23.02
CA ASN A 238 -7.51 -23.39 -24.36
C ASN A 238 -6.14 -23.98 -24.73
N LYS A 239 -5.04 -23.32 -24.30
CA LYS A 239 -3.67 -23.86 -24.49
C LYS A 239 -3.49 -25.21 -23.81
N ASN A 240 -4.17 -25.47 -22.71
CA ASN A 240 -4.00 -26.65 -21.89
C ASN A 240 -5.07 -27.74 -22.13
N SER A 241 -6.04 -27.51 -23.05
CA SER A 241 -7.12 -28.46 -23.45
C SER A 241 -7.90 -29.07 -22.28
N ASN A 242 -8.00 -28.42 -21.13
CA ASN A 242 -8.48 -29.06 -19.91
C ASN A 242 -9.54 -28.24 -19.16
N PHE A 243 -10.65 -28.91 -18.85
CA PHE A 243 -11.55 -28.48 -17.79
C PHE A 243 -10.82 -28.53 -16.44
N ILE A 244 -10.95 -27.46 -15.66
CA ILE A 244 -10.37 -27.41 -14.31
C ILE A 244 -11.17 -28.32 -13.38
N LYS A 245 -10.54 -29.39 -12.91
CA LYS A 245 -11.16 -30.42 -12.04
C LYS A 245 -10.46 -30.59 -10.69
N SER A 246 -9.32 -29.93 -10.49
CA SER A 246 -8.52 -30.10 -9.29
C SER A 246 -7.91 -28.78 -8.81
N ILE A 247 -7.61 -28.73 -7.49
CA ILE A 247 -6.91 -27.61 -6.87
C ILE A 247 -5.54 -27.39 -7.52
N ASP A 248 -4.82 -28.45 -7.86
CA ASP A 248 -3.48 -28.35 -8.44
C ASP A 248 -3.51 -27.65 -9.81
N GLN A 249 -4.55 -27.88 -10.61
CA GLN A 249 -4.75 -27.15 -11.89
C GLN A 249 -5.01 -25.67 -11.65
N ILE A 250 -5.79 -25.30 -10.62
CA ILE A 250 -6.01 -23.91 -10.23
C ILE A 250 -4.69 -23.26 -9.77
N GLU A 251 -3.88 -23.97 -8.99
CA GLU A 251 -2.57 -23.45 -8.52
C GLU A 251 -1.59 -23.24 -9.70
N ILE A 252 -1.59 -24.12 -10.69
CA ILE A 252 -0.78 -23.96 -11.90
C ILE A 252 -1.24 -22.71 -12.68
N LEU A 253 -2.54 -22.57 -12.94
CA LEU A 253 -3.09 -21.40 -13.62
C LEU A 253 -2.81 -20.10 -12.83
N ALA A 254 -2.98 -20.11 -11.52
CA ALA A 254 -2.69 -18.95 -10.67
C ALA A 254 -1.21 -18.52 -10.78
N LYS A 255 -0.27 -19.48 -10.83
CA LYS A 255 1.16 -19.18 -11.05
C LYS A 255 1.41 -18.60 -12.44
N GLN A 256 0.74 -19.10 -13.47
CA GLN A 256 0.85 -18.55 -14.82
C GLN A 256 0.34 -17.11 -14.87
N LEU A 257 -0.83 -16.85 -14.29
CA LEU A 257 -1.46 -15.53 -14.22
C LEU A 257 -0.82 -14.58 -13.18
N LYS A 258 0.13 -15.06 -12.37
CA LYS A 258 0.80 -14.27 -11.32
C LYS A 258 -0.15 -13.71 -10.25
N VAL A 259 -1.15 -14.50 -9.88
CA VAL A 259 -2.12 -14.18 -8.83
C VAL A 259 -2.13 -15.24 -7.72
N SER A 260 -2.86 -15.02 -6.64
CA SER A 260 -3.04 -16.06 -5.61
C SER A 260 -3.97 -17.16 -6.12
N SER A 261 -3.76 -18.39 -5.61
CA SER A 261 -4.63 -19.52 -5.93
C SER A 261 -6.08 -19.26 -5.52
N LEU A 262 -6.30 -18.57 -4.40
CA LEU A 262 -7.63 -18.18 -3.96
C LEU A 262 -8.28 -17.18 -4.92
N ALA A 263 -7.56 -16.14 -5.34
CA ALA A 263 -8.09 -15.16 -6.30
C ALA A 263 -8.45 -15.82 -7.65
N ALA A 264 -7.59 -16.72 -8.14
CA ALA A 264 -7.88 -17.51 -9.35
C ALA A 264 -9.12 -18.40 -9.16
N GLY A 265 -9.23 -19.09 -8.02
CA GLY A 265 -10.39 -19.92 -7.70
C GLY A 265 -11.70 -19.13 -7.65
N VAL A 266 -11.71 -18.00 -6.94
CA VAL A 266 -12.89 -17.11 -6.89
C VAL A 266 -13.26 -16.62 -8.30
N ARG A 267 -12.28 -16.21 -9.11
CA ARG A 267 -12.53 -15.76 -10.48
C ARG A 267 -13.10 -16.85 -11.37
N LEU A 268 -12.51 -18.05 -11.32
CA LEU A 268 -12.97 -19.21 -12.09
C LEU A 268 -14.41 -19.63 -11.71
N HIS A 269 -14.73 -19.58 -10.41
CA HIS A 269 -16.09 -19.84 -9.93
C HIS A 269 -17.08 -18.77 -10.46
N THR A 270 -16.70 -17.50 -10.37
CA THR A 270 -17.54 -16.38 -10.89
C THR A 270 -17.80 -16.51 -12.38
N LEU A 271 -16.87 -17.07 -13.15
CA LEU A 271 -17.03 -17.33 -14.59
C LEU A 271 -17.67 -18.68 -14.91
N GLY A 272 -18.00 -19.49 -13.90
CA GLY A 272 -18.68 -20.78 -14.08
C GLY A 272 -17.76 -21.95 -14.49
N TYR A 273 -16.44 -21.80 -14.40
CA TYR A 273 -15.47 -22.85 -14.76
C TYR A 273 -15.31 -23.93 -13.68
N ILE A 274 -15.61 -23.61 -12.44
CA ILE A 274 -15.48 -24.52 -11.30
C ILE A 274 -16.72 -24.49 -10.40
N SER A 275 -16.96 -25.59 -9.66
CA SER A 275 -18.05 -25.69 -8.69
C SER A 275 -17.72 -24.99 -7.36
N GLU A 276 -18.73 -24.72 -6.53
CA GLU A 276 -18.58 -24.20 -5.18
C GLU A 276 -17.74 -25.15 -4.30
N ASP A 277 -17.95 -26.48 -4.39
CA ASP A 277 -17.17 -27.45 -3.62
C ASP A 277 -15.66 -27.35 -3.86
N LEU A 278 -15.28 -27.10 -5.13
CA LEU A 278 -13.87 -26.91 -5.48
C LEU A 278 -13.35 -25.56 -4.98
N LEU A 279 -14.19 -24.52 -5.00
CA LEU A 279 -13.84 -23.21 -4.42
C LEU A 279 -13.64 -23.30 -2.91
N GLU A 280 -14.51 -23.97 -2.18
CA GLU A 280 -14.37 -24.20 -0.74
C GLU A 280 -13.07 -24.99 -0.40
N SER A 281 -12.77 -25.99 -1.23
CA SER A 281 -11.54 -26.79 -1.07
C SER A 281 -10.28 -25.93 -1.24
N ILE A 282 -10.27 -24.97 -2.19
CA ILE A 282 -9.12 -24.08 -2.37
C ILE A 282 -9.03 -23.01 -1.28
N ARG A 283 -10.17 -22.53 -0.75
CA ARG A 283 -10.20 -21.64 0.42
C ARG A 283 -9.52 -22.31 1.62
N ALA A 284 -9.94 -23.50 1.97
CA ALA A 284 -9.38 -24.27 3.09
C ALA A 284 -7.87 -24.53 2.91
N ARG A 285 -7.43 -24.86 1.68
CA ARG A 285 -6.00 -25.08 1.37
C ARG A 285 -5.19 -23.79 1.49
N SER A 286 -5.72 -22.68 0.99
CA SER A 286 -5.06 -21.36 1.06
C SER A 286 -4.92 -20.88 2.50
N ASP A 287 -5.93 -21.04 3.34
CA ASP A 287 -5.90 -20.69 4.76
C ASP A 287 -4.85 -21.50 5.52
N LYS A 288 -4.76 -22.81 5.24
CA LYS A 288 -3.74 -23.67 5.82
C LYS A 288 -2.33 -23.22 5.42
N GLN A 289 -2.08 -23.02 4.13
CA GLN A 289 -0.78 -22.58 3.61
C GLN A 289 -0.36 -21.21 4.22
N TRP A 290 -1.32 -20.31 4.42
CA TRP A 290 -1.06 -19.01 5.03
C TRP A 290 -0.65 -19.14 6.51
N LYS A 291 -1.33 -19.98 7.28
CA LYS A 291 -1.00 -20.27 8.67
C LYS A 291 0.40 -20.88 8.79
N ASP A 292 0.69 -21.91 7.98
CA ASP A 292 1.97 -22.60 7.97
C ASP A 292 3.14 -21.63 7.62
N LYS A 293 2.96 -20.78 6.61
CA LYS A 293 3.96 -19.75 6.24
C LYS A 293 4.21 -18.76 7.38
N ARG A 294 3.17 -18.36 8.07
CA ARG A 294 3.25 -17.42 9.19
C ARG A 294 3.99 -18.00 10.39
N GLU A 295 3.79 -19.27 10.70
CA GLU A 295 4.53 -19.99 11.73
C GLU A 295 6.01 -20.11 11.38
N GLN A 296 6.33 -20.53 10.18
CA GLN A 296 7.72 -20.61 9.69
C GLN A 296 8.45 -19.25 9.70
N GLN A 297 7.75 -18.14 9.46
CA GLN A 297 8.34 -16.81 9.52
C GLN A 297 8.66 -16.39 10.97
N LYS A 298 7.89 -16.82 11.96
CA LYS A 298 8.17 -16.53 13.38
C LYS A 298 9.42 -17.24 13.88
N GLU A 299 9.74 -18.40 13.32
CA GLU A 299 10.89 -19.22 13.72
C GLU A 299 12.23 -18.73 13.10
N LYS A 300 12.19 -17.87 12.10
CA LYS A 300 13.41 -17.34 11.48
C LYS A 300 13.92 -16.12 12.24
N PRO A 301 15.07 -16.19 12.91
CA PRO A 301 15.65 -15.05 13.57
C PRO A 301 16.18 -14.06 12.53
N GLY A 302 15.83 -12.78 12.69
CA GLY A 302 16.32 -11.67 11.89
C GLY A 302 15.46 -11.36 10.66
N GLY A 303 15.09 -10.09 10.52
CA GLY A 303 14.43 -9.57 9.32
C GLY A 303 15.45 -9.16 8.24
N PRO A 304 14.97 -8.71 7.07
CA PRO A 304 15.85 -8.14 6.05
C PRO A 304 16.59 -6.90 6.61
N PRO A 305 17.76 -6.56 6.08
CA PRO A 305 18.44 -5.31 6.44
C PRO A 305 17.50 -4.11 6.36
N HIS A 306 17.68 -3.13 7.26
CA HIS A 306 16.81 -1.97 7.37
C HIS A 306 16.61 -1.26 6.01
N TRP A 307 17.68 -0.98 5.28
CA TRP A 307 17.60 -0.31 3.98
C TRP A 307 16.73 -1.05 2.94
N LYS A 308 16.70 -2.41 2.96
CA LYS A 308 15.81 -3.18 2.08
C LYS A 308 14.34 -2.99 2.45
N THR A 309 14.06 -2.83 3.74
CA THR A 309 12.70 -2.53 4.20
C THR A 309 12.30 -1.12 3.79
N SER A 310 13.19 -0.15 3.95
CA SER A 310 12.97 1.24 3.54
C SER A 310 12.79 1.36 2.03
N PHE A 311 13.64 0.69 1.22
CA PHE A 311 13.49 0.65 -0.24
C PHE A 311 12.12 0.11 -0.65
N ARG A 312 11.71 -1.00 -0.04
CA ARG A 312 10.39 -1.60 -0.31
C ARG A 312 9.23 -0.68 0.10
N ASN A 313 9.36 0.02 1.22
CA ASN A 313 8.30 0.90 1.74
C ASN A 313 8.15 2.17 0.89
N LEU A 314 9.26 2.82 0.56
CA LEU A 314 9.29 4.06 -0.23
C LEU A 314 9.01 3.83 -1.72
N GLY A 315 9.54 2.73 -2.28
CA GLY A 315 9.43 2.42 -3.69
C GLY A 315 10.48 3.06 -4.57
N SER A 316 10.68 2.47 -5.76
CA SER A 316 11.65 2.97 -6.72
C SER A 316 11.26 4.34 -7.27
N GLY A 317 9.97 4.62 -7.43
CA GLY A 317 9.48 5.92 -7.93
C GLY A 317 9.93 7.09 -7.05
N TYR A 318 9.57 7.09 -5.76
CA TYR A 318 9.96 8.17 -4.85
C TYR A 318 11.46 8.26 -4.60
N ILE A 319 12.13 7.11 -4.45
CA ILE A 319 13.59 7.08 -4.31
C ILE A 319 14.25 7.65 -5.56
N GLY A 320 13.73 7.34 -6.75
CA GLY A 320 14.20 7.87 -8.03
C GLY A 320 14.05 9.39 -8.16
N THR A 321 12.93 9.95 -7.68
CA THR A 321 12.75 11.41 -7.59
C THR A 321 13.86 12.05 -6.78
N ILE A 322 14.18 11.51 -5.60
CA ILE A 322 15.23 12.05 -4.75
C ILE A 322 16.63 11.81 -5.36
N ALA A 323 16.85 10.66 -6.00
CA ALA A 323 18.13 10.36 -6.68
C ALA A 323 18.40 11.35 -7.82
N ARG A 324 17.40 11.63 -8.68
CA ARG A 324 17.52 12.63 -9.73
C ARG A 324 17.71 14.05 -9.17
N ALA A 325 17.01 14.40 -8.10
CA ALA A 325 17.16 15.69 -7.45
C ALA A 325 18.58 15.89 -6.86
N LEU A 326 19.22 14.82 -6.35
CA LEU A 326 20.63 14.84 -5.95
C LEU A 326 21.58 15.05 -7.13
N GLU A 327 21.35 14.36 -8.26
CA GLU A 327 22.14 14.54 -9.49
C GLU A 327 22.03 15.98 -10.04
N ASP A 328 20.79 16.49 -10.08
CA ASP A 328 20.48 17.86 -10.52
C ASP A 328 20.93 18.93 -9.52
N GLN A 329 21.51 18.55 -8.38
CA GLN A 329 21.91 19.44 -7.28
C GLN A 329 20.76 20.32 -6.74
N LYS A 330 19.51 19.88 -6.87
CA LYS A 330 18.33 20.54 -6.30
C LYS A 330 18.24 20.30 -4.79
N VAL A 331 18.77 19.17 -4.34
CA VAL A 331 18.86 18.80 -2.91
C VAL A 331 20.26 18.29 -2.62
N ASP A 332 20.68 18.40 -1.37
CA ASP A 332 21.92 17.79 -0.89
C ASP A 332 21.67 16.46 -0.13
N TRP A 333 22.74 15.80 0.34
CA TRP A 333 22.61 14.54 1.08
C TRP A 333 21.90 14.69 2.43
N LEU A 334 21.96 15.88 3.03
CA LEU A 334 21.26 16.18 4.27
C LEU A 334 19.76 16.34 3.99
N ASP A 335 19.39 17.07 2.94
CA ASP A 335 18.03 17.20 2.48
C ASP A 335 17.43 15.83 2.13
N ALA A 336 18.13 15.02 1.34
CA ALA A 336 17.73 13.66 1.01
C ALA A 336 17.51 12.78 2.25
N SER A 337 18.32 12.97 3.30
CA SER A 337 18.15 12.29 4.58
C SER A 337 16.83 12.66 5.26
N TYR A 338 16.43 13.93 5.22
CA TYR A 338 15.13 14.38 5.73
C TYR A 338 13.96 13.91 4.87
N LEU A 339 14.06 14.08 3.54
CA LEU A 339 13.00 13.71 2.59
C LEU A 339 12.70 12.22 2.61
N LEU A 340 13.71 11.35 2.68
CA LEU A 340 13.54 9.90 2.79
C LEU A 340 13.32 9.43 4.24
N ASN A 341 13.43 10.33 5.21
CA ASN A 341 13.38 10.02 6.65
C ASN A 341 14.35 8.89 7.05
N GLU A 342 15.56 8.93 6.49
CA GLU A 342 16.61 7.92 6.67
C GLU A 342 17.97 8.58 6.94
N LYS A 343 18.86 7.84 7.60
CA LYS A 343 20.23 8.32 7.80
C LYS A 343 21.01 8.33 6.48
N ILE A 344 21.93 9.27 6.31
CA ILE A 344 22.74 9.42 5.08
C ILE A 344 23.37 8.09 4.60
N PRO A 345 23.94 7.21 5.44
CA PRO A 345 24.43 5.92 4.96
C PRO A 345 23.34 5.02 4.35
N THR A 346 22.12 5.07 4.91
CA THR A 346 20.97 4.35 4.35
C THR A 346 20.54 4.98 3.03
N VAL A 347 20.47 6.32 2.95
CA VAL A 347 20.13 7.04 1.72
C VAL A 347 21.06 6.64 0.57
N LYS A 348 22.37 6.56 0.82
CA LYS A 348 23.34 6.10 -0.19
C LYS A 348 22.99 4.70 -0.70
N HIS A 349 22.71 3.76 0.21
CA HIS A 349 22.28 2.41 -0.20
C HIS A 349 20.97 2.42 -1.01
N LEU A 350 20.01 3.30 -0.69
CA LEU A 350 18.75 3.40 -1.42
C LEU A 350 18.99 3.92 -2.84
N VAL A 351 19.81 4.96 -3.00
CA VAL A 351 20.17 5.54 -4.29
C VAL A 351 20.98 4.54 -5.14
N ASP A 352 21.97 3.87 -4.56
CA ASP A 352 22.75 2.83 -5.25
C ASP A 352 21.86 1.68 -5.73
N GLU A 353 20.91 1.23 -4.91
CA GLU A 353 19.97 0.16 -5.27
C GLU A 353 19.00 0.60 -6.37
N TYR A 354 18.55 1.87 -6.35
CA TYR A 354 17.71 2.43 -7.40
C TYR A 354 18.41 2.33 -8.76
N TYR A 355 19.63 2.86 -8.89
CA TYR A 355 20.36 2.79 -10.15
C TYR A 355 20.72 1.36 -10.58
N ARG A 356 20.89 0.45 -9.63
CA ARG A 356 21.15 -0.97 -9.94
C ARG A 356 19.90 -1.69 -10.50
N THR A 357 18.71 -1.26 -10.13
CA THR A 357 17.45 -1.94 -10.50
C THR A 357 16.75 -1.31 -11.70
N GLU A 358 16.95 -0.02 -11.94
CA GLU A 358 16.32 0.74 -13.04
C GLU A 358 17.28 1.00 -14.21
N GLY A 359 18.58 0.81 -14.03
CA GLY A 359 19.60 0.83 -15.09
C GLY A 359 19.87 -0.56 -15.64
#